data_56e33b6961c227e82d5f010b9d4c9c50
#
_entry.id   56e33b6961c227e82d5f010b9d4c9c50
#
_cell.length_a   1.000
_cell.length_b   1.000
_cell.length_c   1.000
_cell.angle_alpha   90.00
_cell.angle_beta   90.00
_cell.angle_gamma   90.00
#
_symmetry.space_group_name_H-M   'P 1'
#
loop_
_entity.id
_entity.type
_entity.pdbx_description
1 polymer ?
#
loop_
_entity_poly.entity_id
_entity_poly.type
_entity_poly.pdbx_seq_one_letter_code
_entity_poly.pdbx_strand_id
1 'polypeptide(L)'
;MKTGALAGFDVFFDMPNTNPPVTDRETAIRRLDLASEAEKALSSEGLSVRYHLYLGITPDEKQIAEMVGTYNELFPRVCGLKMFASQSTGNMGIIGKEKQLAVYRTLASLDYRGVLAVHCEKEELFKYQESSHFGKRPVESEVQSVLDQIDNAGKAGFKGTLHIAHISTNGALDAVRQARSRGVIRITCGATPHHVLLTCADETAFVKMNPPLRSEPDRLAVWEGLFNGTVDWIESDHAPHSLSDKEGGACGLPGFEGMLILIRRLREAGMKEERLSELFCTNALKAFGIDEQSSDVPEITDEMIAQARESYPFSAWKS
;
A
#
# COMPACT_ATOMS: atom_id res chain seq x y z
N MET A 1 12.65 -4.06 -8.30
CA MET A 1 13.60 -4.32 -7.21
C MET A 1 14.94 -3.58 -7.37
N LYS A 2 15.67 -3.69 -8.51
CA LYS A 2 17.01 -3.05 -8.67
C LYS A 2 17.01 -1.55 -8.34
N THR A 3 16.12 -0.76 -8.91
CA THR A 3 16.01 0.68 -8.62
C THR A 3 15.77 0.96 -7.14
N GLY A 4 14.88 0.18 -6.50
CA GLY A 4 14.63 0.33 -5.06
C GLY A 4 15.85 -0.05 -4.22
N ALA A 5 16.57 -1.12 -4.59
CA ALA A 5 17.81 -1.51 -3.92
C ALA A 5 18.90 -0.43 -4.02
N LEU A 6 19.07 0.15 -5.22
CA LEU A 6 19.98 1.27 -5.42
C LEU A 6 19.57 2.55 -4.67
N ALA A 7 18.27 2.71 -4.40
CA ALA A 7 17.73 3.76 -3.55
C ALA A 7 17.80 3.43 -2.04
N GLY A 8 18.40 2.30 -1.65
CA GLY A 8 18.61 1.91 -0.26
C GLY A 8 17.45 1.10 0.37
N PHE A 9 16.48 0.65 -0.43
CA PHE A 9 15.40 -0.22 0.06
C PHE A 9 15.79 -1.69 -0.08
N ASP A 10 15.72 -2.44 1.00
CA ASP A 10 16.14 -3.84 1.08
C ASP A 10 14.99 -4.83 1.28
N VAL A 11 13.78 -4.36 1.64
CA VAL A 11 12.59 -5.21 1.80
C VAL A 11 11.46 -4.74 0.89
N PHE A 12 10.91 -5.67 0.12
CA PHE A 12 9.85 -5.39 -0.86
C PHE A 12 8.61 -6.23 -0.54
N PHE A 13 7.47 -5.56 -0.42
CA PHE A 13 6.14 -6.17 -0.29
C PHE A 13 5.38 -5.91 -1.58
N ASP A 14 5.33 -6.91 -2.47
CA ASP A 14 4.75 -6.75 -3.80
C ASP A 14 3.26 -7.07 -3.82
N MET A 15 2.50 -6.25 -4.57
CA MET A 15 1.06 -6.36 -4.67
C MET A 15 0.65 -7.39 -5.74
N PRO A 16 -0.53 -8.05 -5.58
CA PRO A 16 -0.95 -9.15 -6.45
C PRO A 16 -1.53 -8.72 -7.80
N ASN A 17 -1.74 -7.43 -8.02
CA ASN A 17 -2.34 -6.88 -9.26
C ASN A 17 -1.35 -6.79 -10.42
N THR A 18 -0.61 -7.86 -10.63
CA THR A 18 0.32 -8.07 -11.74
C THR A 18 -0.40 -8.61 -12.99
N ASN A 19 0.33 -8.88 -14.05
CA ASN A 19 -0.21 -9.54 -15.24
C ASN A 19 0.57 -10.84 -15.52
N PRO A 20 -0.03 -12.03 -15.31
CA PRO A 20 -1.35 -12.27 -14.70
C PRO A 20 -1.40 -11.86 -13.22
N PRO A 21 -2.61 -11.62 -12.64
CA PRO A 21 -2.75 -11.34 -11.23
C PRO A 21 -2.45 -12.57 -10.38
N VAL A 22 -1.97 -12.37 -9.16
CA VAL A 22 -1.62 -13.46 -8.24
C VAL A 22 -2.85 -13.82 -7.40
N THR A 23 -3.69 -14.70 -7.94
CA THR A 23 -4.98 -15.11 -7.34
C THR A 23 -5.14 -16.61 -7.18
N ASP A 24 -4.09 -17.37 -7.41
CA ASP A 24 -4.00 -18.82 -7.19
C ASP A 24 -2.58 -19.21 -6.77
N ARG A 25 -2.41 -20.47 -6.34
CA ARG A 25 -1.13 -20.99 -5.86
C ARG A 25 -0.06 -21.05 -6.98
N GLU A 26 -0.46 -21.36 -8.20
CA GLU A 26 0.47 -21.48 -9.34
C GLU A 26 1.11 -20.13 -9.66
N THR A 27 0.31 -19.09 -9.79
CA THR A 27 0.78 -17.73 -10.05
C THR A 27 1.63 -17.19 -8.89
N ALA A 28 1.31 -17.57 -7.65
CA ALA A 28 2.11 -17.21 -6.49
C ALA A 28 3.51 -17.83 -6.53
N ILE A 29 3.62 -19.13 -6.79
CA ILE A 29 4.91 -19.83 -6.93
C ILE A 29 5.72 -19.22 -8.06
N ARG A 30 5.11 -19.06 -9.23
CA ARG A 30 5.80 -18.46 -10.38
C ARG A 30 6.35 -17.07 -10.08
N ARG A 31 5.58 -16.24 -9.32
CA ARG A 31 6.02 -14.90 -8.93
C ARG A 31 7.19 -14.96 -7.95
N LEU A 32 7.16 -15.88 -7.00
CA LEU A 32 8.24 -16.08 -6.03
C LEU A 32 9.51 -16.63 -6.68
N ASP A 33 9.40 -17.49 -7.70
CA ASP A 33 10.55 -17.98 -8.47
C ASP A 33 11.24 -16.84 -9.21
N LEU A 34 10.47 -16.00 -9.92
CA LEU A 34 11.00 -14.79 -10.58
C LEU A 34 11.67 -13.84 -9.59
N ALA A 35 11.08 -13.66 -8.40
CA ALA A 35 11.67 -12.84 -7.36
C ALA A 35 12.99 -13.44 -6.85
N SER A 36 13.05 -14.76 -6.67
CA SER A 36 14.27 -15.45 -6.22
C SER A 36 15.41 -15.36 -7.24
N GLU A 37 15.10 -15.40 -8.53
CA GLU A 37 16.09 -15.17 -9.59
C GLU A 37 16.63 -13.72 -9.53
N ALA A 38 15.73 -12.75 -9.37
CA ALA A 38 16.10 -11.34 -9.25
C ALA A 38 16.90 -11.06 -7.97
N GLU A 39 16.56 -11.66 -6.83
CA GLU A 39 17.33 -11.57 -5.58
C GLU A 39 18.76 -12.10 -5.77
N LYS A 40 18.92 -13.25 -6.43
CA LYS A 40 20.25 -13.82 -6.75
C LYS A 40 21.06 -12.91 -7.67
N ALA A 41 20.44 -12.36 -8.71
CA ALA A 41 21.11 -11.45 -9.63
C ALA A 41 21.58 -10.18 -8.91
N LEU A 42 20.75 -9.57 -8.07
CA LEU A 42 21.10 -8.39 -7.28
C LEU A 42 22.20 -8.69 -6.25
N SER A 43 22.15 -9.86 -5.61
CA SER A 43 23.20 -10.30 -4.68
C SER A 43 24.57 -10.41 -5.37
N SER A 44 24.61 -10.85 -6.64
CA SER A 44 25.87 -10.87 -7.41
C SER A 44 26.42 -9.48 -7.73
N GLU A 45 25.57 -8.44 -7.68
CA GLU A 45 25.95 -7.03 -7.82
C GLU A 45 26.24 -6.36 -6.46
N GLY A 46 26.23 -7.11 -5.34
CA GLY A 46 26.45 -6.61 -3.99
C GLY A 46 25.21 -5.97 -3.34
N LEU A 47 24.03 -6.14 -3.93
CA LEU A 47 22.75 -5.63 -3.41
C LEU A 47 21.98 -6.75 -2.75
N SER A 48 21.72 -6.66 -1.44
CA SER A 48 20.90 -7.62 -0.71
C SER A 48 19.47 -7.12 -0.62
N VAL A 49 18.53 -7.91 -1.14
CA VAL A 49 17.09 -7.59 -1.08
C VAL A 49 16.30 -8.81 -0.65
N ARG A 50 15.15 -8.56 -0.06
CA ARG A 50 14.19 -9.56 0.40
C ARG A 50 12.82 -9.22 -0.17
N TYR A 51 12.18 -10.22 -0.73
CA TYR A 51 10.91 -10.04 -1.42
C TYR A 51 9.80 -10.82 -0.74
N HIS A 52 8.71 -10.15 -0.48
CA HIS A 52 7.47 -10.70 0.05
C HIS A 52 6.31 -10.39 -0.88
N LEU A 53 5.36 -11.31 -0.97
CA LEU A 53 4.24 -11.25 -1.90
C LEU A 53 2.91 -11.22 -1.16
N TYR A 54 2.02 -10.33 -1.56
CA TYR A 54 0.61 -10.43 -1.22
C TYR A 54 -0.13 -11.33 -2.21
N LEU A 55 -1.10 -12.09 -1.71
CA LEU A 55 -2.05 -12.81 -2.56
C LEU A 55 -3.34 -12.02 -2.71
N GLY A 56 -3.84 -11.93 -3.93
CA GLY A 56 -5.11 -11.30 -4.23
C GLY A 56 -6.27 -12.22 -3.91
N ILE A 57 -7.30 -11.68 -3.26
CA ILE A 57 -8.54 -12.42 -2.99
C ILE A 57 -9.68 -11.91 -3.85
N THR A 58 -10.59 -12.82 -4.18
CA THR A 58 -11.82 -12.60 -4.92
C THR A 58 -13.03 -12.86 -4.00
N PRO A 59 -14.28 -12.62 -4.41
CA PRO A 59 -15.44 -12.96 -3.61
C PRO A 59 -15.77 -14.48 -3.57
N ASP A 60 -14.97 -15.33 -4.20
CA ASP A 60 -15.14 -16.78 -4.22
C ASP A 60 -14.54 -17.42 -2.95
N GLU A 61 -15.38 -18.09 -2.15
CA GLU A 61 -14.96 -18.72 -0.89
C GLU A 61 -13.90 -19.81 -1.09
N LYS A 62 -13.93 -20.55 -2.22
CA LYS A 62 -12.93 -21.60 -2.50
C LYS A 62 -11.59 -20.98 -2.84
N GLN A 63 -11.60 -19.89 -3.62
CA GLN A 63 -10.40 -19.13 -3.93
C GLN A 63 -9.79 -18.53 -2.66
N ILE A 64 -10.59 -17.95 -1.76
CA ILE A 64 -10.11 -17.44 -0.48
C ILE A 64 -9.47 -18.56 0.34
N ALA A 65 -10.10 -19.74 0.40
CA ALA A 65 -9.56 -20.89 1.13
C ALA A 65 -8.21 -21.36 0.56
N GLU A 66 -8.08 -21.40 -0.78
CA GLU A 66 -6.80 -21.67 -1.45
C GLU A 66 -5.74 -20.63 -1.09
N MET A 67 -6.07 -19.35 -1.10
CA MET A 67 -5.11 -18.28 -0.76
C MET A 67 -4.68 -18.33 0.70
N VAL A 68 -5.59 -18.63 1.63
CA VAL A 68 -5.24 -18.85 3.05
C VAL A 68 -4.33 -20.06 3.21
N GLY A 69 -4.60 -21.16 2.50
CA GLY A 69 -3.73 -22.33 2.48
C GLY A 69 -2.33 -22.02 1.93
N THR A 70 -2.27 -21.30 0.83
CA THR A 70 -1.01 -20.86 0.19
C THR A 70 -0.22 -19.90 1.09
N TYR A 71 -0.90 -18.96 1.78
CA TYR A 71 -0.27 -18.11 2.78
C TYR A 71 0.36 -18.94 3.91
N ASN A 72 -0.37 -19.89 4.49
CA ASN A 72 0.13 -20.71 5.58
C ASN A 72 1.34 -21.57 5.15
N GLU A 73 1.34 -22.06 3.90
CA GLU A 73 2.44 -22.89 3.35
C GLU A 73 3.70 -22.07 3.07
N LEU A 74 3.53 -20.86 2.51
CA LEU A 74 4.64 -20.07 1.94
C LEU A 74 5.08 -18.88 2.79
N PHE A 75 4.51 -18.71 3.99
CA PHE A 75 4.95 -17.67 4.93
C PHE A 75 6.44 -17.90 5.31
N PRO A 76 7.27 -16.86 5.42
CA PRO A 76 6.98 -15.42 5.27
C PRO A 76 7.10 -14.87 3.82
N ARG A 77 7.45 -15.71 2.83
CA ARG A 77 7.56 -15.27 1.42
C ARG A 77 6.21 -14.76 0.89
N VAL A 78 5.11 -15.35 1.32
CA VAL A 78 3.77 -14.76 1.21
C VAL A 78 3.47 -14.07 2.52
N CYS A 79 3.34 -12.74 2.51
CA CYS A 79 3.23 -11.93 3.72
C CYS A 79 1.80 -11.67 4.17
N GLY A 80 0.82 -11.74 3.26
CA GLY A 80 -0.56 -11.41 3.58
C GLY A 80 -1.50 -11.51 2.38
N LEU A 81 -2.74 -11.11 2.60
CA LEU A 81 -3.78 -11.07 1.59
C LEU A 81 -4.12 -9.63 1.21
N LYS A 82 -4.54 -9.41 -0.04
CA LYS A 82 -4.93 -8.10 -0.57
C LYS A 82 -6.35 -8.13 -1.11
N MET A 83 -7.17 -7.17 -0.67
CA MET A 83 -8.50 -6.90 -1.20
C MET A 83 -8.56 -5.50 -1.81
N PHE A 84 -9.28 -5.37 -2.92
CA PHE A 84 -9.62 -4.09 -3.52
C PHE A 84 -11.13 -3.85 -3.33
N ALA A 85 -11.50 -2.83 -2.54
CA ALA A 85 -12.91 -2.53 -2.25
C ALA A 85 -13.61 -1.77 -3.39
N SER A 86 -12.87 -1.35 -4.42
CA SER A 86 -13.38 -0.77 -5.67
C SER A 86 -12.55 -1.26 -6.85
N GLN A 87 -12.99 -0.97 -8.06
CA GLN A 87 -12.15 -1.16 -9.25
C GLN A 87 -10.95 -0.22 -9.19
N SER A 88 -9.79 -0.82 -9.34
CA SER A 88 -8.48 -0.19 -9.44
C SER A 88 -7.67 -0.93 -10.50
N THR A 89 -6.36 -0.76 -10.54
CA THR A 89 -5.48 -1.48 -11.46
C THR A 89 -5.62 -3.00 -11.27
N GLY A 90 -5.82 -3.74 -12.37
CA GLY A 90 -5.85 -5.21 -12.36
C GLY A 90 -7.26 -5.85 -12.32
N ASN A 91 -8.34 -5.06 -12.34
CA ASN A 91 -9.73 -5.56 -12.40
C ASN A 91 -10.08 -6.59 -11.29
N MET A 92 -9.58 -6.36 -10.07
CA MET A 92 -9.76 -7.24 -8.90
C MET A 92 -10.76 -6.68 -7.87
N GLY A 93 -11.58 -5.67 -8.24
CA GLY A 93 -12.48 -4.98 -7.32
C GLY A 93 -13.61 -5.86 -6.80
N ILE A 94 -13.79 -5.91 -5.48
CA ILE A 94 -14.93 -6.53 -4.80
C ILE A 94 -15.90 -5.41 -4.40
N ILE A 95 -16.82 -5.09 -5.30
CA ILE A 95 -17.73 -3.97 -5.14
C ILE A 95 -18.96 -4.39 -4.33
N GLY A 96 -19.35 -3.56 -3.37
CA GLY A 96 -20.51 -3.72 -2.52
C GLY A 96 -20.19 -4.31 -1.15
N LYS A 97 -20.74 -3.64 -0.12
CA LYS A 97 -20.47 -3.93 1.29
C LYS A 97 -20.77 -5.38 1.67
N GLU A 98 -21.87 -5.97 1.17
CA GLU A 98 -22.26 -7.34 1.50
C GLU A 98 -21.28 -8.39 0.93
N LYS A 99 -20.76 -8.18 -0.28
CA LYS A 99 -19.73 -9.07 -0.85
C LYS A 99 -18.44 -8.99 -0.04
N GLN A 100 -18.05 -7.79 0.38
CA GLN A 100 -16.89 -7.58 1.24
C GLN A 100 -17.11 -8.24 2.62
N LEU A 101 -18.31 -8.13 3.21
CA LEU A 101 -18.64 -8.82 4.46
C LEU A 101 -18.53 -10.36 4.32
N ALA A 102 -18.95 -10.92 3.18
CA ALA A 102 -18.80 -12.36 2.92
C ALA A 102 -17.31 -12.77 2.93
N VAL A 103 -16.42 -11.97 2.32
CA VAL A 103 -14.96 -12.18 2.39
C VAL A 103 -14.47 -12.24 3.84
N TYR A 104 -14.83 -11.27 4.68
CA TYR A 104 -14.43 -11.28 6.10
C TYR A 104 -14.96 -12.49 6.85
N ARG A 105 -16.20 -12.92 6.58
CA ARG A 105 -16.78 -14.14 7.19
C ARG A 105 -16.01 -15.40 6.80
N THR A 106 -15.64 -15.51 5.52
CA THR A 106 -14.82 -16.63 5.04
C THR A 106 -13.44 -16.63 5.69
N LEU A 107 -12.76 -15.48 5.76
CA LEU A 107 -11.45 -15.35 6.44
C LEU A 107 -11.55 -15.69 7.94
N ALA A 108 -12.62 -15.26 8.61
CA ALA A 108 -12.86 -15.58 10.01
C ALA A 108 -13.12 -17.07 10.23
N SER A 109 -13.91 -17.72 9.34
CA SER A 109 -14.19 -19.16 9.41
C SER A 109 -12.94 -20.03 9.19
N LEU A 110 -11.97 -19.52 8.40
CA LEU A 110 -10.68 -20.16 8.16
C LEU A 110 -9.64 -19.83 9.23
N ASP A 111 -9.99 -19.10 10.29
CA ASP A 111 -9.11 -18.61 11.36
C ASP A 111 -7.87 -17.84 10.83
N TYR A 112 -8.02 -17.12 9.70
CA TYR A 112 -6.93 -16.34 9.15
C TYR A 112 -6.51 -15.22 10.11
N ARG A 113 -5.21 -15.20 10.46
CA ARG A 113 -4.65 -14.28 11.46
C ARG A 113 -3.60 -13.33 10.90
N GLY A 114 -3.28 -13.44 9.61
CA GLY A 114 -2.34 -12.58 8.90
C GLY A 114 -2.90 -11.19 8.62
N VAL A 115 -2.17 -10.42 7.83
CA VAL A 115 -2.58 -9.09 7.38
C VAL A 115 -3.51 -9.21 6.17
N LEU A 116 -4.67 -8.55 6.23
CA LEU A 116 -5.51 -8.24 5.08
C LEU A 116 -5.32 -6.77 4.74
N ALA A 117 -4.56 -6.47 3.69
CA ALA A 117 -4.41 -5.12 3.17
C ALA A 117 -5.58 -4.78 2.23
N VAL A 118 -6.18 -3.60 2.42
CA VAL A 118 -7.35 -3.18 1.66
C VAL A 118 -7.12 -1.83 0.99
N HIS A 119 -7.34 -1.79 -0.34
CA HIS A 119 -7.56 -0.53 -1.05
C HIS A 119 -8.98 -0.06 -0.78
N CYS A 120 -9.13 1.06 -0.07
CA CYS A 120 -10.41 1.53 0.45
C CYS A 120 -10.95 2.71 -0.36
N GLU A 121 -11.81 2.43 -1.33
CA GLU A 121 -12.69 3.40 -1.97
C GLU A 121 -14.05 2.75 -2.21
N LYS A 122 -15.13 3.48 -1.98
CA LYS A 122 -16.51 3.02 -2.21
C LYS A 122 -16.96 3.48 -3.58
N GLU A 123 -16.96 2.57 -4.55
CA GLU A 123 -17.21 2.88 -5.96
C GLU A 123 -18.61 3.47 -6.20
N GLU A 124 -19.58 3.09 -5.38
CA GLU A 124 -20.95 3.61 -5.45
C GLU A 124 -21.04 5.13 -5.19
N LEU A 125 -19.99 5.72 -4.62
CA LEU A 125 -19.88 7.17 -4.40
C LEU A 125 -19.08 7.91 -5.48
N PHE A 126 -18.57 7.21 -6.50
CA PHE A 126 -17.83 7.84 -7.57
C PHE A 126 -18.71 8.73 -8.43
N LYS A 127 -18.16 9.88 -8.82
CA LYS A 127 -18.83 10.91 -9.59
C LYS A 127 -18.22 11.00 -10.99
N TYR A 128 -18.53 10.04 -11.85
CA TYR A 128 -17.92 9.92 -13.17
C TYR A 128 -18.10 11.13 -14.09
N GLN A 129 -19.11 11.98 -13.80
CA GLN A 129 -19.37 13.23 -14.53
C GLN A 129 -18.40 14.37 -14.18
N GLU A 130 -17.66 14.28 -13.07
CA GLU A 130 -16.66 15.27 -12.69
C GLU A 130 -15.49 15.29 -13.68
N SER A 131 -14.89 16.47 -13.88
CA SER A 131 -13.79 16.64 -14.82
C SER A 131 -12.44 16.19 -14.24
N SER A 132 -12.16 16.52 -12.97
CA SER A 132 -10.92 16.16 -12.30
C SER A 132 -10.96 14.74 -11.76
N HIS A 133 -9.81 14.09 -11.64
CA HIS A 133 -9.71 12.77 -11.06
C HIS A 133 -10.08 12.77 -9.57
N PHE A 134 -9.64 13.78 -8.83
CA PHE A 134 -10.03 14.05 -7.46
C PHE A 134 -11.55 14.19 -7.29
N GLY A 135 -12.20 14.93 -8.18
CA GLY A 135 -13.66 15.08 -8.16
C GLY A 135 -14.41 13.78 -8.45
N LYS A 136 -13.88 12.94 -9.36
CA LYS A 136 -14.48 11.64 -9.68
C LYS A 136 -14.45 10.67 -8.51
N ARG A 137 -13.45 10.75 -7.63
CA ARG A 137 -13.21 9.86 -6.51
C ARG A 137 -13.18 10.67 -5.20
N PRO A 138 -14.35 11.11 -4.70
CA PRO A 138 -14.44 12.07 -3.59
C PRO A 138 -13.92 11.48 -2.28
N VAL A 139 -13.56 12.36 -1.34
CA VAL A 139 -13.10 12.03 0.03
C VAL A 139 -14.03 11.03 0.71
N GLU A 140 -15.34 11.21 0.56
CA GLU A 140 -16.36 10.36 1.14
C GLU A 140 -16.26 8.91 0.68
N SER A 141 -15.75 8.66 -0.52
CA SER A 141 -15.59 7.28 -1.02
C SER A 141 -14.56 6.49 -0.21
N GLU A 142 -13.45 7.11 0.18
CA GLU A 142 -12.45 6.49 1.05
C GLU A 142 -12.97 6.36 2.48
N VAL A 143 -13.49 7.44 3.05
CA VAL A 143 -13.99 7.45 4.44
C VAL A 143 -15.07 6.37 4.64
N GLN A 144 -16.08 6.31 3.76
CA GLN A 144 -17.14 5.31 3.87
C GLN A 144 -16.64 3.89 3.64
N SER A 145 -15.68 3.70 2.73
CA SER A 145 -15.05 2.39 2.53
C SER A 145 -14.31 1.94 3.78
N VAL A 146 -13.50 2.80 4.40
CA VAL A 146 -12.77 2.48 5.65
C VAL A 146 -13.75 2.11 6.77
N LEU A 147 -14.83 2.88 6.94
CA LEU A 147 -15.88 2.57 7.93
C LEU A 147 -16.55 1.22 7.65
N ASP A 148 -16.84 0.93 6.38
CA ASP A 148 -17.42 -0.37 5.97
C ASP A 148 -16.45 -1.54 6.25
N GLN A 149 -15.13 -1.38 6.02
CA GLN A 149 -14.15 -2.42 6.33
C GLN A 149 -14.06 -2.68 7.85
N ILE A 150 -14.04 -1.62 8.66
CA ILE A 150 -14.02 -1.73 10.13
C ILE A 150 -15.27 -2.45 10.64
N ASP A 151 -16.44 -2.06 10.16
CA ASP A 151 -17.73 -2.68 10.51
C ASP A 151 -17.80 -4.14 10.09
N ASN A 152 -17.40 -4.46 8.85
CA ASN A 152 -17.37 -5.81 8.31
C ASN A 152 -16.40 -6.72 9.08
N ALA A 153 -15.20 -6.26 9.38
CA ALA A 153 -14.22 -7.00 10.16
C ALA A 153 -14.74 -7.31 11.57
N GLY A 154 -15.35 -6.32 12.23
CA GLY A 154 -15.98 -6.50 13.55
C GLY A 154 -17.15 -7.47 13.53
N LYS A 155 -18.09 -7.31 12.59
CA LYS A 155 -19.27 -8.19 12.43
C LYS A 155 -18.92 -9.63 12.12
N ALA A 156 -17.85 -9.84 11.36
CA ALA A 156 -17.37 -11.17 11.00
C ALA A 156 -16.54 -11.84 12.12
N GLY A 157 -16.13 -11.10 13.13
CA GLY A 157 -15.18 -11.59 14.13
C GLY A 157 -13.80 -11.88 13.54
N PHE A 158 -13.35 -11.04 12.59
CA PHE A 158 -12.06 -11.20 11.93
C PHE A 158 -10.91 -11.08 12.93
N LYS A 159 -10.01 -12.06 12.95
CA LYS A 159 -8.92 -12.18 13.92
C LYS A 159 -7.55 -11.75 13.39
N GLY A 160 -7.43 -11.50 12.10
CA GLY A 160 -6.24 -10.97 11.46
C GLY A 160 -6.03 -9.47 11.75
N THR A 161 -5.10 -8.86 11.07
CA THR A 161 -4.88 -7.40 11.08
C THR A 161 -5.51 -6.79 9.82
N LEU A 162 -6.49 -5.90 9.99
CA LEU A 162 -6.99 -5.07 8.90
C LEU A 162 -5.98 -3.96 8.65
N HIS A 163 -5.41 -3.90 7.44
CA HIS A 163 -4.51 -2.83 7.04
C HIS A 163 -5.17 -1.96 5.98
N ILE A 164 -5.34 -0.67 6.30
CA ILE A 164 -5.82 0.35 5.36
C ILE A 164 -4.61 0.84 4.57
N ALA A 165 -4.49 0.41 3.32
CA ALA A 165 -3.38 0.81 2.45
C ALA A 165 -3.54 2.26 1.97
N HIS A 166 -2.41 2.96 1.76
CA HIS A 166 -2.30 4.29 1.14
C HIS A 166 -3.41 5.28 1.58
N ILE A 167 -3.63 5.42 2.90
CA ILE A 167 -4.64 6.32 3.46
C ILE A 167 -4.38 7.76 3.02
N SER A 168 -5.42 8.49 2.62
CA SER A 168 -5.28 9.80 1.99
C SER A 168 -6.13 10.91 2.60
N THR A 169 -7.06 10.59 3.53
CA THR A 169 -8.02 11.55 4.06
C THR A 169 -8.03 11.65 5.58
N ASN A 170 -8.31 12.84 6.12
CA ASN A 170 -8.45 13.05 7.56
C ASN A 170 -9.58 12.19 8.14
N GLY A 171 -10.72 12.11 7.46
CA GLY A 171 -11.85 11.32 7.94
C GLY A 171 -11.54 9.83 8.06
N ALA A 172 -10.71 9.27 7.15
CA ALA A 172 -10.25 7.89 7.24
C ALA A 172 -9.28 7.68 8.42
N LEU A 173 -8.35 8.62 8.66
CA LEU A 173 -7.48 8.62 9.84
C LEU A 173 -8.29 8.65 11.15
N ASP A 174 -9.35 9.47 11.21
CA ASP A 174 -10.26 9.52 12.35
C ASP A 174 -10.97 8.18 12.58
N ALA A 175 -11.44 7.54 11.51
CA ALA A 175 -12.06 6.22 11.60
C ALA A 175 -11.08 5.16 12.15
N VAL A 176 -9.82 5.17 11.72
CA VAL A 176 -8.76 4.28 12.24
C VAL A 176 -8.50 4.55 13.71
N ARG A 177 -8.34 5.83 14.13
CA ARG A 177 -8.16 6.19 15.55
C ARG A 177 -9.29 5.70 16.43
N GLN A 178 -10.54 5.90 15.99
CA GLN A 178 -11.72 5.43 16.71
C GLN A 178 -11.80 3.91 16.80
N ALA A 179 -11.46 3.18 15.72
CA ALA A 179 -11.44 1.73 15.75
C ALA A 179 -10.39 1.19 16.74
N ARG A 180 -9.20 1.78 16.77
CA ARG A 180 -8.15 1.44 17.75
C ARG A 180 -8.61 1.68 19.19
N SER A 181 -9.24 2.83 19.47
CA SER A 181 -9.71 3.14 20.82
C SER A 181 -10.78 2.17 21.33
N ARG A 182 -11.58 1.60 20.43
CA ARG A 182 -12.60 0.59 20.76
C ARG A 182 -12.01 -0.81 20.98
N GLY A 183 -10.84 -1.10 20.43
CA GLY A 183 -10.14 -2.39 20.60
C GLY A 183 -10.86 -3.62 20.02
N VAL A 184 -11.82 -3.43 19.09
CA VAL A 184 -12.65 -4.52 18.54
C VAL A 184 -11.89 -5.34 17.50
N ILE A 185 -11.02 -4.68 16.75
CA ILE A 185 -10.20 -5.28 15.68
C ILE A 185 -8.76 -4.78 15.78
N ARG A 186 -7.82 -5.58 15.30
CA ARG A 186 -6.46 -5.09 15.04
C ARG A 186 -6.47 -4.34 13.72
N ILE A 187 -6.09 -3.06 13.75
CA ILE A 187 -6.10 -2.20 12.56
C ILE A 187 -4.83 -1.37 12.48
N THR A 188 -4.26 -1.33 11.28
CA THR A 188 -3.12 -0.48 10.90
C THR A 188 -3.48 0.33 9.66
N CYS A 189 -2.74 1.41 9.40
CA CYS A 189 -2.83 2.13 8.13
C CYS A 189 -1.45 2.58 7.66
N GLY A 190 -1.26 2.55 6.34
CA GLY A 190 -0.09 3.06 5.66
C GLY A 190 -0.41 4.33 4.88
N ALA A 191 0.58 5.21 4.72
CA ALA A 191 0.50 6.38 3.86
C ALA A 191 1.60 6.34 2.80
N THR A 192 1.43 7.11 1.72
CA THR A 192 2.40 7.15 0.64
C THR A 192 3.07 8.53 0.55
N PRO A 193 4.27 8.63 -0.02
CA PRO A 193 4.92 9.91 -0.21
C PRO A 193 4.05 10.92 -0.95
N HIS A 194 3.30 10.48 -1.95
CA HIS A 194 2.47 11.38 -2.75
C HIS A 194 1.27 11.92 -1.95
N HIS A 195 0.63 11.16 -1.08
CA HIS A 195 -0.44 11.68 -0.22
C HIS A 195 0.08 12.56 0.93
N VAL A 196 1.37 12.46 1.27
CA VAL A 196 2.01 13.30 2.29
C VAL A 196 2.56 14.60 1.73
N LEU A 197 3.09 14.59 0.49
CA LEU A 197 3.87 15.70 -0.07
C LEU A 197 3.12 16.50 -1.15
N LEU A 198 2.11 15.91 -1.81
CA LEU A 198 1.40 16.51 -2.93
C LEU A 198 -0.09 16.72 -2.60
N THR A 199 -0.72 17.62 -3.35
CA THR A 199 -2.15 17.92 -3.25
C THR A 199 -2.84 17.74 -4.60
N CYS A 200 -4.17 17.81 -4.62
CA CYS A 200 -4.95 17.80 -5.85
C CYS A 200 -4.60 18.95 -6.82
N ALA A 201 -3.95 20.02 -6.35
CA ALA A 201 -3.42 21.09 -7.21
C ALA A 201 -2.20 20.65 -8.03
N ASP A 202 -1.52 19.57 -7.63
CA ASP A 202 -0.37 18.99 -8.33
C ASP A 202 -0.80 17.91 -9.35
N GLU A 203 -2.10 17.60 -9.43
CA GLU A 203 -2.64 16.58 -10.34
C GLU A 203 -2.40 16.96 -11.80
N THR A 204 -1.84 16.03 -12.54
CA THR A 204 -1.63 16.11 -13.99
C THR A 204 -1.89 14.73 -14.60
N ALA A 205 -1.81 14.59 -15.93
CA ALA A 205 -1.86 13.28 -16.58
C ALA A 205 -0.77 12.34 -16.06
N PHE A 206 0.40 12.86 -15.70
CA PHE A 206 1.52 12.09 -15.17
C PHE A 206 1.44 11.89 -13.65
N VAL A 207 0.82 12.82 -12.91
CA VAL A 207 0.64 12.76 -11.46
C VAL A 207 -0.80 12.35 -11.15
N LYS A 208 -1.10 11.06 -11.32
CA LYS A 208 -2.41 10.48 -11.15
C LYS A 208 -2.30 9.09 -10.54
N MET A 209 -3.03 8.81 -9.46
CA MET A 209 -3.04 7.56 -8.70
C MET A 209 -4.42 7.30 -8.06
N ASN A 210 -4.61 6.13 -7.48
CA ASN A 210 -5.80 5.74 -6.70
C ASN A 210 -5.39 5.29 -5.29
N PRO A 211 -5.94 5.91 -4.22
CA PRO A 211 -6.83 7.08 -4.20
C PRO A 211 -6.18 8.32 -4.81
N PRO A 212 -6.97 9.31 -5.30
CA PRO A 212 -6.39 10.54 -5.86
C PRO A 212 -5.73 11.39 -4.78
N LEU A 213 -4.88 12.33 -5.21
CA LEU A 213 -4.38 13.38 -4.34
C LEU A 213 -5.53 14.18 -3.74
N ARG A 214 -5.38 14.60 -2.49
CA ARG A 214 -6.42 15.30 -1.74
C ARG A 214 -6.12 16.78 -1.58
N SER A 215 -7.03 17.48 -0.94
CA SER A 215 -6.85 18.89 -0.58
C SER A 215 -5.77 19.07 0.49
N GLU A 216 -5.28 20.29 0.66
CA GLU A 216 -4.24 20.61 1.65
C GLU A 216 -4.62 20.21 3.08
N PRO A 217 -5.87 20.39 3.58
CA PRO A 217 -6.25 19.92 4.91
C PRO A 217 -6.10 18.41 5.10
N ASP A 218 -6.45 17.60 4.09
CA ASP A 218 -6.26 16.14 4.16
C ASP A 218 -4.77 15.77 4.14
N ARG A 219 -4.00 16.40 3.24
CA ARG A 219 -2.54 16.22 3.18
C ARG A 219 -1.88 16.52 4.53
N LEU A 220 -2.25 17.64 5.15
CA LEU A 220 -1.73 18.02 6.48
C LEU A 220 -2.11 17.01 7.55
N ALA A 221 -3.34 16.49 7.53
CA ALA A 221 -3.76 15.46 8.48
C ALA A 221 -2.95 14.16 8.33
N VAL A 222 -2.62 13.76 7.08
CA VAL A 222 -1.75 12.59 6.84
C VAL A 222 -0.33 12.88 7.33
N TRP A 223 0.23 14.06 7.05
CA TRP A 223 1.53 14.50 7.58
C TRP A 223 1.58 14.44 9.11
N GLU A 224 0.59 15.02 9.80
CA GLU A 224 0.48 14.96 11.26
C GLU A 224 0.34 13.52 11.78
N GLY A 225 -0.35 12.67 11.01
CA GLY A 225 -0.50 11.24 11.30
C GLY A 225 0.83 10.49 11.41
N LEU A 226 1.88 10.94 10.70
CA LEU A 226 3.23 10.38 10.79
C LEU A 226 3.89 10.68 12.15
N PHE A 227 3.65 11.88 12.69
CA PHE A 227 4.25 12.31 13.95
C PHE A 227 3.50 11.80 15.19
N ASN A 228 2.17 11.73 15.11
CA ASN A 228 1.34 11.34 16.25
C ASN A 228 1.08 9.82 16.36
N GLY A 229 1.64 9.01 15.46
CA GLY A 229 1.52 7.55 15.47
C GLY A 229 0.22 7.00 14.93
N THR A 230 -0.64 7.81 14.29
CA THR A 230 -1.85 7.32 13.61
C THR A 230 -1.49 6.50 12.39
N VAL A 231 -0.55 6.97 11.57
CA VAL A 231 0.01 6.22 10.45
C VAL A 231 1.09 5.27 10.97
N ASP A 232 0.98 3.99 10.66
CA ASP A 232 1.90 2.97 11.16
C ASP A 232 3.20 2.90 10.34
N TRP A 233 3.09 2.94 9.00
CA TRP A 233 4.26 2.92 8.10
C TRP A 233 4.01 3.64 6.79
N ILE A 234 5.10 3.88 6.06
CA ILE A 234 5.07 4.45 4.71
C ILE A 234 5.13 3.32 3.68
N GLU A 235 4.27 3.41 2.69
CA GLU A 235 4.21 2.55 1.50
C GLU A 235 4.69 3.33 0.30
N SER A 236 5.53 2.74 -0.54
CA SER A 236 5.98 3.43 -1.74
C SER A 236 4.86 3.60 -2.78
N ASP A 237 3.92 2.68 -2.79
CA ASP A 237 2.91 2.51 -3.86
C ASP A 237 3.56 2.67 -5.25
N HIS A 238 4.75 2.04 -5.39
CA HIS A 238 5.58 2.16 -6.56
C HIS A 238 4.94 1.44 -7.75
N ALA A 239 4.31 2.21 -8.62
CA ALA A 239 3.60 1.75 -9.80
C ALA A 239 4.03 2.55 -11.05
N PRO A 240 5.24 2.28 -11.59
CA PRO A 240 5.74 2.99 -12.76
C PRO A 240 4.98 2.57 -14.01
N HIS A 241 4.78 3.54 -14.91
CA HIS A 241 4.13 3.37 -16.20
C HIS A 241 4.99 3.99 -17.31
N SER A 242 4.80 3.56 -18.55
CA SER A 242 5.36 4.25 -19.71
C SER A 242 4.67 5.61 -19.92
N LEU A 243 5.31 6.49 -20.70
CA LEU A 243 4.68 7.78 -21.06
C LEU A 243 3.34 7.56 -21.76
N SER A 244 3.27 6.60 -22.69
CA SER A 244 2.03 6.27 -23.42
C SER A 244 0.92 5.74 -22.50
N ASP A 245 1.25 4.94 -21.47
CA ASP A 245 0.25 4.50 -20.50
C ASP A 245 -0.31 5.68 -19.70
N LYS A 246 0.57 6.61 -19.29
CA LYS A 246 0.16 7.82 -18.57
C LYS A 246 -0.71 8.74 -19.42
N GLU A 247 -0.36 8.93 -20.69
CA GLU A 247 -1.20 9.66 -21.67
C GLU A 247 -2.54 8.96 -21.87
N GLY A 248 -2.57 7.63 -21.83
CA GLY A 248 -3.79 6.81 -21.82
C GLY A 248 -4.58 6.86 -20.52
N GLY A 249 -4.09 7.58 -19.50
CA GLY A 249 -4.79 7.80 -18.22
C GLY A 249 -4.48 6.80 -17.11
N ALA A 250 -3.42 6.00 -17.25
CA ALA A 250 -3.00 5.05 -16.22
C ALA A 250 -2.74 5.74 -14.87
N CYS A 251 -3.18 5.09 -13.79
CA CYS A 251 -2.98 5.52 -12.41
C CYS A 251 -1.79 4.79 -11.80
N GLY A 252 -0.86 5.53 -11.22
CA GLY A 252 0.36 5.04 -10.57
C GLY A 252 1.56 5.95 -10.83
N LEU A 253 2.52 5.93 -9.92
CA LEU A 253 3.72 6.77 -9.95
C LEU A 253 4.98 5.95 -9.65
N PRO A 254 6.17 6.39 -10.14
CA PRO A 254 7.43 5.95 -9.58
C PRO A 254 7.57 6.45 -8.13
N GLY A 255 7.45 5.58 -7.13
CA GLY A 255 7.38 5.97 -5.71
C GLY A 255 8.72 6.15 -5.02
N PHE A 256 9.83 5.55 -5.50
CA PHE A 256 11.09 5.53 -4.76
C PHE A 256 11.72 6.91 -4.58
N GLU A 257 11.69 7.77 -5.61
CA GLU A 257 12.14 9.15 -5.48
C GLU A 257 11.38 9.87 -4.35
N GLY A 258 10.05 9.72 -4.31
CA GLY A 258 9.22 10.32 -3.26
C GLY A 258 9.51 9.78 -1.86
N MET A 259 9.85 8.49 -1.74
CA MET A 259 10.29 7.92 -0.46
C MET A 259 11.54 8.62 0.07
N LEU A 260 12.55 8.81 -0.78
CA LEU A 260 13.79 9.49 -0.39
C LEU A 260 13.54 10.95 -0.01
N ILE A 261 12.75 11.68 -0.81
CA ILE A 261 12.37 13.06 -0.51
C ILE A 261 11.61 13.13 0.83
N LEU A 262 10.68 12.20 1.07
CA LEU A 262 9.92 12.18 2.33
C LEU A 262 10.82 11.94 3.54
N ILE A 263 11.75 10.98 3.48
CA ILE A 263 12.72 10.72 4.57
C ILE A 263 13.48 12.00 4.91
N ARG A 264 14.01 12.69 3.90
CA ARG A 264 14.74 13.97 4.09
C ARG A 264 13.85 15.03 4.74
N ARG A 265 12.62 15.21 4.24
CA ARG A 265 11.67 16.19 4.79
C ARG A 265 11.26 15.89 6.23
N LEU A 266 11.11 14.64 6.59
CA LEU A 266 10.80 14.25 7.96
C LEU A 266 11.96 14.53 8.93
N ARG A 267 13.22 14.30 8.50
CA ARG A 267 14.41 14.70 9.27
C ARG A 267 14.52 16.22 9.42
N GLU A 268 14.32 16.98 8.36
CA GLU A 268 14.28 18.45 8.38
C GLU A 268 13.20 18.98 9.34
N ALA A 269 12.06 18.28 9.44
CA ALA A 269 10.99 18.58 10.36
C ALA A 269 11.25 18.11 11.80
N GLY A 270 12.41 17.54 12.09
CA GLY A 270 12.82 17.11 13.43
C GLY A 270 12.30 15.75 13.87
N MET A 271 11.90 14.88 12.93
CA MET A 271 11.52 13.51 13.27
C MET A 271 12.72 12.73 13.78
N LYS A 272 12.55 12.01 14.89
CA LYS A 272 13.60 11.17 15.48
C LYS A 272 13.87 9.95 14.63
N GLU A 273 15.13 9.46 14.61
CA GLU A 273 15.53 8.30 13.83
C GLU A 273 14.76 7.02 14.22
N GLU A 274 14.42 6.86 15.50
CA GLU A 274 13.60 5.73 15.94
C GLU A 274 12.22 5.73 15.28
N ARG A 275 11.60 6.93 15.14
CA ARG A 275 10.31 7.05 14.46
C ARG A 275 10.43 6.87 12.95
N LEU A 276 11.52 7.31 12.34
CA LEU A 276 11.82 7.02 10.93
C LEU A 276 11.96 5.51 10.70
N SER A 277 12.71 4.81 11.54
CA SER A 277 12.86 3.36 11.48
C SER A 277 11.50 2.64 11.63
N GLU A 278 10.64 3.10 12.56
CA GLU A 278 9.27 2.59 12.70
C GLU A 278 8.46 2.77 11.41
N LEU A 279 8.46 3.97 10.83
CA LEU A 279 7.67 4.31 9.66
C LEU A 279 8.14 3.62 8.37
N PHE A 280 9.44 3.43 8.21
CA PHE A 280 10.00 2.93 6.95
C PHE A 280 10.37 1.45 6.98
N CYS A 281 10.28 0.78 8.16
CA CYS A 281 10.62 -0.62 8.25
C CYS A 281 9.94 -1.36 9.42
N THR A 282 10.30 -1.05 10.69
CA THR A 282 10.08 -1.98 11.80
C THR A 282 8.61 -2.22 12.12
N ASN A 283 7.73 -1.24 11.94
CA ASN A 283 6.28 -1.41 12.17
C ASN A 283 5.65 -2.36 11.14
N ALA A 284 6.07 -2.29 9.87
CA ALA A 284 5.60 -3.21 8.85
C ALA A 284 6.05 -4.64 9.17
N LEU A 285 7.34 -4.88 9.38
CA LEU A 285 7.86 -6.20 9.72
C LEU A 285 7.14 -6.81 10.93
N LYS A 286 6.95 -6.02 11.99
CA LYS A 286 6.21 -6.44 13.19
C LYS A 286 4.74 -6.78 12.90
N ALA A 287 4.06 -5.97 12.09
CA ALA A 287 2.65 -6.20 11.75
C ALA A 287 2.47 -7.49 10.92
N PHE A 288 3.41 -7.79 10.05
CA PHE A 288 3.43 -9.03 9.27
C PHE A 288 3.97 -10.24 10.04
N GLY A 289 4.54 -10.07 11.23
CA GLY A 289 5.15 -11.15 12.00
C GLY A 289 6.42 -11.70 11.33
N ILE A 290 7.14 -10.84 10.61
CA ILE A 290 8.38 -11.19 9.91
C ILE A 290 9.54 -10.81 10.82
N ASP A 291 10.28 -11.82 11.28
CA ASP A 291 11.46 -11.64 12.15
C ASP A 291 12.70 -11.43 11.28
N GLU A 292 12.86 -10.22 10.80
CA GLU A 292 14.00 -9.81 10.00
C GLU A 292 14.66 -8.56 10.60
N GLN A 293 15.98 -8.50 10.55
CA GLN A 293 16.72 -7.30 10.91
C GLN A 293 16.58 -6.30 9.75
N SER A 294 16.22 -5.07 10.08
CA SER A 294 16.24 -3.95 9.13
C SER A 294 17.56 -3.21 9.21
N SER A 295 17.97 -2.67 8.08
CA SER A 295 19.01 -1.64 8.05
C SER A 295 18.49 -0.35 8.68
N ASP A 296 19.37 0.46 9.24
CA ASP A 296 19.03 1.84 9.62
C ASP A 296 18.57 2.62 8.39
N VAL A 297 17.67 3.58 8.59
CA VAL A 297 17.24 4.45 7.50
C VAL A 297 18.45 5.29 7.04
N PRO A 298 18.91 5.16 5.78
CA PRO A 298 20.13 5.78 5.34
C PRO A 298 20.04 7.31 5.34
N GLU A 299 21.19 7.99 5.43
CA GLU A 299 21.25 9.40 5.11
C GLU A 299 20.99 9.59 3.61
N ILE A 300 20.09 10.51 3.27
CA ILE A 300 19.64 10.68 1.89
C ILE A 300 20.47 11.74 1.20
N THR A 301 21.21 11.35 0.15
CA THR A 301 22.01 12.26 -0.68
C THR A 301 21.24 12.73 -1.92
N ASP A 302 21.73 13.80 -2.55
CA ASP A 302 21.16 14.29 -3.80
C ASP A 302 21.36 13.30 -4.94
N GLU A 303 22.48 12.57 -4.92
CA GLU A 303 22.76 11.51 -5.88
C GLU A 303 21.76 10.37 -5.81
N MET A 304 21.34 9.94 -4.62
CA MET A 304 20.32 8.90 -4.46
C MET A 304 18.97 9.36 -5.06
N ILE A 305 18.58 10.60 -4.81
CA ILE A 305 17.34 11.17 -5.37
C ILE A 305 17.43 11.27 -6.90
N ALA A 306 18.57 11.78 -7.43
CA ALA A 306 18.79 11.90 -8.86
C ALA A 306 18.76 10.53 -9.55
N GLN A 307 19.42 9.53 -9.00
CA GLN A 307 19.43 8.16 -9.52
C GLN A 307 18.03 7.54 -9.53
N ALA A 308 17.26 7.71 -8.46
CA ALA A 308 15.89 7.23 -8.41
C ALA A 308 15.00 7.92 -9.45
N ARG A 309 15.17 9.23 -9.67
CA ARG A 309 14.47 10.04 -10.68
C ARG A 309 14.77 9.58 -12.09
N GLU A 310 16.06 9.45 -12.43
CA GLU A 310 16.54 9.10 -13.77
C GLU A 310 16.19 7.66 -14.19
N SER A 311 15.83 6.81 -13.22
CA SER A 311 15.40 5.42 -13.49
C SER A 311 14.04 5.31 -14.20
N TYR A 312 13.29 6.41 -14.32
CA TYR A 312 11.94 6.43 -14.89
C TYR A 312 11.76 7.57 -15.89
N PRO A 313 10.84 7.42 -16.87
CA PRO A 313 10.68 8.39 -17.96
C PRO A 313 10.07 9.73 -17.51
N PHE A 314 9.57 9.83 -16.29
CA PHE A 314 9.05 11.07 -15.70
C PHE A 314 9.20 11.06 -14.18
N SER A 315 9.19 12.25 -13.59
CA SER A 315 9.11 12.45 -12.14
C SER A 315 7.82 13.18 -11.79
N ALA A 316 7.19 12.76 -10.70
CA ALA A 316 6.04 13.43 -10.09
C ALA A 316 6.45 14.53 -9.10
N TRP A 317 7.72 14.60 -8.76
CA TRP A 317 8.24 15.37 -7.65
C TRP A 317 8.88 16.67 -8.15
N LYS A 318 8.43 17.79 -7.59
CA LYS A 318 9.07 19.08 -7.84
C LYS A 318 10.39 19.11 -7.07
N SER A 319 11.45 19.50 -7.77
CA SER A 319 12.80 19.71 -7.21
C SER A 319 12.80 20.81 -6.16
#